data_10bf8472db1c1af7399abb9d73aef21b
#
_entry.id   10bf8472db1c1af7399abb9d73aef21b
#
_cell.length_a   1.000
_cell.length_b   1.000
_cell.length_c   1.000
_cell.angle_alpha   90.00
_cell.angle_beta   90.00
_cell.angle_gamma   90.00
#
_symmetry.space_group_name_H-M   'P 1'
#
loop_
_entity.id
_entity.type
_entity.pdbx_description
1 polymer ?
#
loop_
_entity_poly.entity_id
_entity_poly.type
_entity_poly.pdbx_seq_one_letter_code
_entity_poly.pdbx_strand_id
1 'polypeptide(L)'
;MSVVQSGDSPIDYKNLFNREFINVWMTKMQDAGREAGTIKSYLGSFVHFYNFVVISGDPRFDENDYNKIDKMKTVIKVWCKTLWKAIERRKYEKQIEDMKRFPTGEQVCNFDKCDLAKEAISTLKAFVADRSLKLNRKSYCLIRDFLIAQVLFDNASRPAAISNMTLGEFESSVSQNDGIVVRVLHHKNDYKGPANITFQHEVYKRVQMFINFVRQRLSDVNVKDCDPVFLSFNGSKMDSSMITTQFSSFWNRGLGLPIEGRMIPTVVRKYTTTMIHNLNPSAKQDTADVLYHSLKQANESYLCQEKQNKASSFTKVICATQRITDKNSIDNIVDELFEKEIIDKNIKTTESLVDEKLYCDERFSEIVNQPTKSK
;
A
#
# COMPACT_ATOMS: atom_id res chain seq x y z
N MET A 1 -16.82 0.10 23.73
CA MET A 1 -17.12 -0.22 25.14
C MET A 1 -18.42 0.39 25.66
N SER A 2 -18.87 1.53 25.18
CA SER A 2 -20.11 2.19 25.64
C SER A 2 -21.44 1.44 25.42
N VAL A 3 -21.42 0.28 24.76
CA VAL A 3 -22.62 -0.56 24.57
C VAL A 3 -22.77 -1.62 25.66
N VAL A 4 -21.73 -1.83 26.47
CA VAL A 4 -21.68 -2.90 27.49
C VAL A 4 -22.23 -2.43 28.84
N GLN A 5 -22.28 -1.09 29.06
CA GLN A 5 -22.81 -0.55 30.33
C GLN A 5 -23.43 0.83 30.19
N SER A 6 -24.59 1.01 30.80
CA SER A 6 -25.10 2.28 31.31
C SER A 6 -24.88 2.26 32.83
N GLY A 7 -23.84 2.94 33.32
CA GLY A 7 -23.66 3.16 34.77
C GLY A 7 -22.36 2.54 35.35
N ASP A 8 -22.08 2.89 36.60
CA ASP A 8 -20.87 2.59 37.39
C ASP A 8 -20.69 1.13 37.86
N SER A 9 -21.35 0.17 37.22
CA SER A 9 -21.25 -1.25 37.61
C SER A 9 -20.04 -1.90 36.95
N PRO A 10 -19.36 -2.88 37.56
CA PRO A 10 -18.27 -3.63 36.95
C PRO A 10 -18.70 -4.29 35.64
N ILE A 11 -17.82 -4.30 34.65
CA ILE A 11 -18.11 -4.90 33.33
C ILE A 11 -18.37 -6.40 33.50
N ASP A 12 -19.58 -6.85 33.21
CA ASP A 12 -19.89 -8.27 33.14
C ASP A 12 -19.46 -8.84 31.79
N TYR A 13 -18.26 -9.44 31.76
CA TYR A 13 -17.70 -10.05 30.55
C TYR A 13 -18.47 -11.27 30.07
N LYS A 14 -19.31 -11.92 30.91
CA LYS A 14 -20.13 -13.08 30.51
C LYS A 14 -21.20 -12.71 29.48
N ASN A 15 -21.64 -11.45 29.45
CA ASN A 15 -22.52 -10.94 28.39
C ASN A 15 -21.91 -11.05 27.00
N LEU A 16 -20.56 -11.05 26.88
CA LEU A 16 -19.88 -11.22 25.61
C LEU A 16 -19.98 -12.67 25.08
N PHE A 17 -20.42 -13.64 25.90
CA PHE A 17 -20.66 -15.02 25.48
C PHE A 17 -22.10 -15.22 24.99
N ASN A 18 -22.93 -14.18 25.04
CA ASN A 18 -24.32 -14.22 24.61
C ASN A 18 -24.43 -13.80 23.13
N ARG A 19 -25.00 -14.69 22.31
CA ARG A 19 -25.21 -14.47 20.87
C ARG A 19 -26.06 -13.22 20.60
N GLU A 20 -27.16 -13.04 21.33
CA GLU A 20 -28.08 -11.92 21.11
C GLU A 20 -27.41 -10.59 21.42
N PHE A 21 -26.62 -10.54 22.49
CA PHE A 21 -25.88 -9.35 22.86
C PHE A 21 -24.91 -8.91 21.76
N ILE A 22 -24.11 -9.83 21.22
CA ILE A 22 -23.16 -9.53 20.13
C ILE A 22 -23.92 -9.19 18.83
N ASN A 23 -25.05 -9.84 18.56
CA ASN A 23 -25.87 -9.54 17.41
C ASN A 23 -26.45 -8.11 17.46
N VAL A 24 -27.00 -7.70 18.61
CA VAL A 24 -27.47 -6.31 18.82
C VAL A 24 -26.33 -5.31 18.63
N TRP A 25 -25.17 -5.61 19.17
CA TRP A 25 -23.98 -4.78 18.95
C TRP A 25 -23.61 -4.69 17.46
N MET A 26 -23.61 -5.81 16.74
CA MET A 26 -23.29 -5.85 15.30
C MET A 26 -24.30 -5.03 14.49
N THR A 27 -25.59 -5.15 14.77
CA THR A 27 -26.66 -4.35 14.13
C THR A 27 -26.42 -2.85 14.38
N LYS A 28 -26.16 -2.45 15.61
CA LYS A 28 -25.85 -1.05 15.93
C LYS A 28 -24.63 -0.52 15.16
N MET A 29 -23.62 -1.34 14.95
CA MET A 29 -22.46 -0.96 14.13
C MET A 29 -22.82 -0.79 12.66
N GLN A 30 -23.70 -1.65 12.12
CA GLN A 30 -24.21 -1.55 10.75
C GLN A 30 -25.07 -0.30 10.58
N ASP A 31 -25.99 -0.03 11.50
CA ASP A 31 -26.87 1.14 11.50
C ASP A 31 -26.06 2.45 11.63
N ALA A 32 -24.96 2.42 12.36
CA ALA A 32 -24.00 3.53 12.43
C ALA A 32 -23.13 3.68 11.17
N GLY A 33 -23.39 2.94 10.10
CA GLY A 33 -22.67 3.01 8.82
C GLY A 33 -21.23 2.50 8.88
N ARG A 34 -20.85 1.66 9.87
CA ARG A 34 -19.50 1.12 9.94
C ARG A 34 -19.25 0.12 8.81
N GLU A 35 -18.10 0.23 8.17
CA GLU A 35 -17.72 -0.67 7.09
C GLU A 35 -17.65 -2.14 7.56
N ALA A 36 -18.09 -3.06 6.71
CA ALA A 36 -18.09 -4.51 6.99
C ALA A 36 -16.70 -5.04 7.38
N GLY A 37 -15.61 -4.48 6.83
CA GLY A 37 -14.25 -4.80 7.21
C GLY A 37 -13.92 -4.43 8.65
N THR A 38 -14.40 -3.28 9.12
CA THR A 38 -14.25 -2.83 10.51
C THR A 38 -15.02 -3.73 11.47
N ILE A 39 -16.28 -4.08 11.13
CA ILE A 39 -17.10 -4.99 11.92
C ILE A 39 -16.42 -6.37 12.02
N LYS A 40 -15.92 -6.90 10.90
CA LYS A 40 -15.17 -8.17 10.90
C LYS A 40 -13.93 -8.12 11.79
N SER A 41 -13.19 -7.00 11.80
CA SER A 41 -12.02 -6.81 12.66
C SER A 41 -12.38 -6.86 14.14
N TYR A 42 -13.46 -6.20 14.53
CA TYR A 42 -13.96 -6.24 15.91
C TYR A 42 -14.47 -7.64 16.31
N LEU A 43 -15.16 -8.34 15.40
CA LEU A 43 -15.55 -9.74 15.63
C LEU A 43 -14.32 -10.63 15.85
N GLY A 44 -13.23 -10.39 15.12
CA GLY A 44 -11.94 -11.04 15.35
C GLY A 44 -11.37 -10.77 16.75
N SER A 45 -11.53 -9.54 17.26
CA SER A 45 -11.09 -9.19 18.61
C SER A 45 -11.86 -9.96 19.70
N PHE A 46 -13.15 -10.23 19.50
CA PHE A 46 -13.90 -11.14 20.40
C PHE A 46 -13.33 -12.56 20.38
N VAL A 47 -12.96 -13.09 19.20
CA VAL A 47 -12.34 -14.41 19.12
C VAL A 47 -10.99 -14.45 19.84
N HIS A 48 -10.18 -13.41 19.74
CA HIS A 48 -8.92 -13.30 20.50
C HIS A 48 -9.19 -13.28 22.01
N PHE A 49 -10.17 -12.50 22.46
CA PHE A 49 -10.59 -12.46 23.86
C PHE A 49 -11.07 -13.84 24.35
N TYR A 50 -11.89 -14.54 23.58
CA TYR A 50 -12.36 -15.89 23.93
C TYR A 50 -11.21 -16.90 24.04
N ASN A 51 -10.26 -16.84 23.12
CA ASN A 51 -9.06 -17.68 23.21
C ASN A 51 -8.25 -17.36 24.46
N PHE A 52 -8.10 -16.10 24.81
CA PHE A 52 -7.43 -15.68 26.05
C PHE A 52 -8.14 -16.26 27.29
N VAL A 53 -9.46 -16.14 27.39
CA VAL A 53 -10.24 -16.70 28.51
C VAL A 53 -10.04 -18.22 28.64
N VAL A 54 -10.09 -18.95 27.53
CA VAL A 54 -9.90 -20.41 27.53
C VAL A 54 -8.48 -20.80 27.95
N ILE A 55 -7.46 -20.09 27.42
CA ILE A 55 -6.05 -20.40 27.72
C ILE A 55 -5.67 -19.99 29.17
N SER A 56 -6.22 -18.90 29.67
CA SER A 56 -5.90 -18.42 31.02
C SER A 56 -6.41 -19.33 32.15
N GLY A 57 -7.45 -20.14 31.88
CA GLY A 57 -8.06 -21.00 32.91
C GLY A 57 -8.59 -20.21 34.12
N ASP A 58 -9.03 -18.97 33.89
CA ASP A 58 -9.46 -18.07 34.97
C ASP A 58 -10.65 -18.68 35.74
N PRO A 59 -10.55 -18.87 37.07
CA PRO A 59 -11.57 -19.51 37.88
C PRO A 59 -12.92 -18.79 37.93
N ARG A 60 -13.00 -17.59 37.42
CA ARG A 60 -14.26 -16.84 37.26
C ARG A 60 -15.17 -17.41 36.18
N PHE A 61 -14.64 -18.27 35.32
CA PHE A 61 -15.36 -18.92 34.20
C PHE A 61 -15.47 -20.42 34.44
N ASP A 62 -16.70 -20.93 34.29
CA ASP A 62 -17.00 -22.33 34.45
C ASP A 62 -17.09 -23.09 33.10
N GLU A 63 -17.33 -24.40 33.16
CA GLU A 63 -17.44 -25.24 31.96
C GLU A 63 -18.58 -24.80 31.04
N ASN A 64 -19.69 -24.28 31.59
CA ASN A 64 -20.81 -23.75 30.80
C ASN A 64 -20.39 -22.47 30.04
N ASP A 65 -19.56 -21.63 30.66
CA ASP A 65 -19.02 -20.44 30.01
C ASP A 65 -18.07 -20.84 28.84
N TYR A 66 -17.22 -21.85 29.02
CA TYR A 66 -16.36 -22.38 27.94
C TYR A 66 -17.18 -22.97 26.79
N ASN A 67 -18.25 -23.69 27.07
CA ASN A 67 -19.17 -24.22 26.06
C ASN A 67 -19.89 -23.07 25.29
N LYS A 68 -20.26 -21.98 25.94
CA LYS A 68 -20.82 -20.81 25.28
C LYS A 68 -19.78 -20.13 24.38
N ILE A 69 -18.56 -20.00 24.84
CA ILE A 69 -17.43 -19.44 24.08
C ILE A 69 -17.22 -20.21 22.78
N ASP A 70 -17.20 -21.53 22.80
CA ASP A 70 -16.99 -22.33 21.59
C ASP A 70 -18.13 -22.21 20.59
N LYS A 71 -19.37 -22.17 21.09
CA LYS A 71 -20.54 -21.86 20.25
C LYS A 71 -20.40 -20.47 19.63
N MET A 72 -19.97 -19.47 20.42
CA MET A 72 -19.81 -18.09 19.90
C MET A 72 -18.69 -17.97 18.88
N LYS A 73 -17.55 -18.66 19.03
CA LYS A 73 -16.50 -18.73 17.99
C LYS A 73 -17.08 -19.23 16.66
N THR A 74 -17.93 -20.24 16.71
CA THR A 74 -18.59 -20.79 15.52
C THR A 74 -19.56 -19.77 14.89
N VAL A 75 -20.38 -19.13 15.71
CA VAL A 75 -21.31 -18.09 15.26
C VAL A 75 -20.58 -16.92 14.59
N ILE A 76 -19.51 -16.42 15.22
CA ILE A 76 -18.69 -15.32 14.67
C ILE A 76 -18.06 -15.74 13.33
N LYS A 77 -17.59 -16.97 13.21
CA LYS A 77 -17.04 -17.50 11.94
C LYS A 77 -18.09 -17.44 10.82
N VAL A 78 -19.34 -17.78 11.13
CA VAL A 78 -20.45 -17.67 10.17
C VAL A 78 -20.72 -16.19 9.82
N TRP A 79 -20.83 -15.32 10.80
CA TRP A 79 -21.05 -13.88 10.56
C TRP A 79 -19.93 -13.25 9.73
N CYS A 80 -18.67 -13.61 10.00
CA CYS A 80 -17.55 -13.15 9.18
C CYS A 80 -17.66 -13.58 7.70
N LYS A 81 -18.27 -14.77 7.45
CA LYS A 81 -18.55 -15.23 6.08
C LYS A 81 -19.66 -14.41 5.40
N THR A 82 -20.70 -14.01 6.13
CA THR A 82 -21.77 -13.19 5.55
C THR A 82 -21.29 -11.79 5.16
N LEU A 83 -20.32 -11.22 5.90
CA LEU A 83 -19.73 -9.93 5.61
C LEU A 83 -18.78 -9.94 4.41
N TRP A 84 -18.33 -11.13 3.96
CA TRP A 84 -17.27 -11.24 2.95
C TRP A 84 -17.61 -10.53 1.63
N LYS A 85 -18.83 -10.70 1.10
CA LYS A 85 -19.25 -10.07 -0.17
C LYS A 85 -19.17 -8.54 -0.10
N ALA A 86 -19.62 -7.95 1.01
CA ALA A 86 -19.57 -6.51 1.22
C ALA A 86 -18.12 -6.01 1.32
N ILE A 87 -17.24 -6.77 2.00
CA ILE A 87 -15.82 -6.45 2.11
C ILE A 87 -15.14 -6.45 0.73
N GLU A 88 -15.38 -7.48 -0.09
CA GLU A 88 -14.79 -7.56 -1.42
C GLU A 88 -15.31 -6.45 -2.34
N ARG A 89 -16.63 -6.13 -2.29
CA ARG A 89 -17.19 -4.99 -3.04
C ARG A 89 -16.48 -3.69 -2.65
N ARG A 90 -16.39 -3.41 -1.35
CA ARG A 90 -15.74 -2.19 -0.85
C ARG A 90 -14.27 -2.10 -1.25
N LYS A 91 -13.56 -3.24 -1.32
CA LYS A 91 -12.18 -3.32 -1.79
C LYS A 91 -12.05 -2.82 -3.24
N TYR A 92 -12.96 -3.23 -4.14
CA TYR A 92 -12.96 -2.75 -5.53
C TYR A 92 -13.35 -1.28 -5.65
N GLU A 93 -14.36 -0.82 -4.91
CA GLU A 93 -14.73 0.60 -4.86
C GLU A 93 -13.53 1.46 -4.45
N LYS A 94 -12.81 1.02 -3.40
CA LYS A 94 -11.60 1.71 -2.94
C LYS A 94 -10.47 1.69 -3.98
N GLN A 95 -10.33 0.64 -4.77
CA GLN A 95 -9.36 0.64 -5.86
C GLN A 95 -9.70 1.71 -6.91
N ILE A 96 -10.97 1.85 -7.28
CA ILE A 96 -11.44 2.89 -8.21
C ILE A 96 -11.21 4.29 -7.63
N GLU A 97 -11.55 4.50 -6.35
CA GLU A 97 -11.28 5.76 -5.66
C GLU A 97 -9.79 6.11 -5.63
N ASP A 98 -8.92 5.12 -5.39
CA ASP A 98 -7.48 5.34 -5.34
C ASP A 98 -6.89 5.65 -6.73
N MET A 99 -7.44 5.08 -7.83
CA MET A 99 -7.01 5.44 -9.19
C MET A 99 -7.29 6.91 -9.52
N LYS A 100 -8.39 7.46 -9.04
CA LYS A 100 -8.70 8.89 -9.22
C LYS A 100 -7.75 9.82 -8.45
N ARG A 101 -7.00 9.26 -7.50
CA ARG A 101 -5.95 9.95 -6.74
C ARG A 101 -4.56 9.78 -7.31
N PHE A 102 -4.40 9.02 -8.39
CA PHE A 102 -3.09 8.83 -9.01
C PHE A 102 -2.55 10.17 -9.51
N PRO A 103 -1.25 10.41 -9.34
CA PRO A 103 -0.64 11.61 -9.90
C PRO A 103 -0.68 11.57 -11.44
N THR A 104 -0.78 12.72 -12.05
CA THR A 104 -0.58 12.84 -13.50
C THR A 104 0.91 12.72 -13.84
N GLY A 105 1.22 12.37 -15.10
CA GLY A 105 2.61 12.34 -15.56
C GLY A 105 3.32 13.69 -15.37
N GLU A 106 2.62 14.81 -15.57
CA GLU A 106 3.13 16.14 -15.34
C GLU A 106 3.47 16.40 -13.87
N GLN A 107 2.60 16.00 -12.93
CA GLN A 107 2.87 16.11 -11.49
C GLN A 107 4.11 15.29 -11.08
N VAL A 108 4.27 14.09 -11.65
CA VAL A 108 5.44 13.25 -11.41
C VAL A 108 6.72 13.90 -11.92
N CYS A 109 6.70 14.40 -13.16
CA CYS A 109 7.86 15.07 -13.79
C CYS A 109 8.24 16.40 -13.12
N ASN A 110 7.29 17.04 -12.46
CA ASN A 110 7.47 18.34 -11.82
C ASN A 110 7.69 18.26 -10.31
N PHE A 111 7.76 17.06 -9.73
CA PHE A 111 7.85 16.89 -8.27
C PHE A 111 9.02 17.66 -7.64
N ASP A 112 10.22 17.51 -8.20
CA ASP A 112 11.44 18.17 -7.73
C ASP A 112 11.70 19.55 -8.41
N LYS A 113 10.86 19.93 -9.37
CA LYS A 113 10.97 21.16 -10.16
C LYS A 113 9.96 22.23 -9.76
N CYS A 114 8.96 21.89 -8.94
CA CYS A 114 7.98 22.86 -8.47
C CYS A 114 8.63 23.95 -7.61
N ASP A 115 8.00 25.12 -7.54
CA ASP A 115 8.56 26.28 -6.84
C ASP A 115 8.81 25.99 -5.35
N LEU A 116 7.94 25.21 -4.73
CA LEU A 116 8.09 24.82 -3.33
C LEU A 116 9.35 23.94 -3.11
N ALA A 117 9.67 23.03 -4.05
CA ALA A 117 10.89 22.23 -4.00
C ALA A 117 12.13 23.10 -4.21
N LYS A 118 12.09 24.03 -5.17
CA LYS A 118 13.17 24.99 -5.41
C LYS A 118 13.41 25.87 -4.17
N GLU A 119 12.34 26.37 -3.54
CA GLU A 119 12.43 27.16 -2.30
C GLU A 119 13.06 26.34 -1.18
N ALA A 120 12.67 25.05 -1.00
CA ALA A 120 13.24 24.17 0.01
C ALA A 120 14.74 23.95 -0.23
N ILE A 121 15.14 23.66 -1.47
CA ILE A 121 16.55 23.42 -1.85
C ILE A 121 17.39 24.69 -1.67
N SER A 122 16.90 25.85 -2.13
CA SER A 122 17.62 27.11 -1.97
C SER A 122 17.77 27.51 -0.50
N THR A 123 16.72 27.31 0.30
CA THR A 123 16.74 27.55 1.74
C THR A 123 17.76 26.63 2.43
N LEU A 124 17.81 25.34 2.09
CA LEU A 124 18.81 24.40 2.61
C LEU A 124 20.24 24.87 2.27
N LYS A 125 20.50 25.24 1.02
CA LYS A 125 21.80 25.75 0.59
C LYS A 125 22.20 27.03 1.35
N ALA A 126 21.26 27.93 1.62
CA ALA A 126 21.52 29.14 2.42
C ALA A 126 21.99 28.78 3.85
N PHE A 127 21.34 27.79 4.52
CA PHE A 127 21.78 27.34 5.84
C PHE A 127 23.16 26.65 5.84
N VAL A 128 23.54 26.04 4.74
CA VAL A 128 24.90 25.48 4.57
C VAL A 128 25.92 26.60 4.39
N ALA A 129 25.61 27.60 3.59
CA ALA A 129 26.52 28.73 3.27
C ALA A 129 26.71 29.69 4.46
N ASP A 130 25.63 29.95 5.21
CA ASP A 130 25.67 30.90 6.32
C ASP A 130 25.17 30.26 7.62
N ARG A 131 26.11 30.00 8.54
CA ARG A 131 25.81 29.45 9.86
C ARG A 131 25.15 30.45 10.82
N SER A 132 25.17 31.74 10.50
CA SER A 132 24.58 32.79 11.33
C SER A 132 23.06 32.95 11.14
N LEU A 133 22.49 32.38 10.07
CA LEU A 133 21.07 32.42 9.78
C LEU A 133 20.25 31.81 10.93
N LYS A 134 19.27 32.53 11.46
CA LYS A 134 18.39 32.01 12.50
C LYS A 134 17.40 31.00 11.92
N LEU A 135 17.39 29.80 12.51
CA LEU A 135 16.40 28.79 12.16
C LEU A 135 15.02 29.19 12.68
N ASN A 136 14.04 29.20 11.80
CA ASN A 136 12.63 29.41 12.16
C ASN A 136 11.79 28.21 11.73
N ARG A 137 10.59 28.10 12.29
CA ARG A 137 9.67 26.97 12.02
C ARG A 137 9.33 26.82 10.55
N LYS A 138 9.13 27.93 9.83
CA LYS A 138 8.76 27.88 8.41
C LYS A 138 9.86 27.24 7.57
N SER A 139 11.09 27.72 7.70
CA SER A 139 12.25 27.22 6.97
C SER A 139 12.57 25.78 7.32
N TYR A 140 12.53 25.42 8.61
CA TYR A 140 12.75 24.05 9.06
C TYR A 140 11.73 23.08 8.47
N CYS A 141 10.44 23.38 8.62
CA CYS A 141 9.37 22.52 8.11
C CYS A 141 9.41 22.42 6.59
N LEU A 142 9.70 23.51 5.87
CA LEU A 142 9.81 23.49 4.41
C LEU A 142 10.87 22.51 3.92
N ILE A 143 12.09 22.58 4.47
CA ILE A 143 13.19 21.68 4.09
C ILE A 143 12.88 20.27 4.47
N ARG A 144 12.46 20.01 5.72
CA ARG A 144 12.14 18.69 6.22
C ARG A 144 11.03 18.03 5.42
N ASP A 145 9.93 18.74 5.16
CA ASP A 145 8.75 18.20 4.50
C ASP A 145 9.04 17.88 3.03
N PHE A 146 9.88 18.69 2.37
CA PHE A 146 10.39 18.40 1.03
C PHE A 146 11.20 17.08 1.02
N LEU A 147 12.17 16.95 1.94
CA LEU A 147 13.02 15.75 1.99
C LEU A 147 12.22 14.49 2.33
N ILE A 148 11.29 14.58 3.28
CA ILE A 148 10.35 13.50 3.59
C ILE A 148 9.56 13.11 2.35
N ALA A 149 9.02 14.11 1.63
CA ALA A 149 8.20 13.87 0.46
C ALA A 149 9.02 13.23 -0.67
N GLN A 150 10.25 13.69 -0.90
CA GLN A 150 11.14 13.14 -1.91
C GLN A 150 11.50 11.68 -1.60
N VAL A 151 11.93 11.39 -0.38
CA VAL A 151 12.30 10.00 -0.02
C VAL A 151 11.12 9.06 -0.08
N LEU A 152 9.93 9.49 0.35
CA LEU A 152 8.70 8.69 0.24
C LEU A 152 8.32 8.43 -1.21
N PHE A 153 8.43 9.44 -2.07
CA PHE A 153 8.06 9.34 -3.48
C PHE A 153 9.03 8.44 -4.24
N ASP A 154 10.34 8.70 -4.11
CA ASP A 154 11.39 7.96 -4.82
C ASP A 154 11.40 6.46 -4.49
N ASN A 155 11.06 6.12 -3.25
CA ASN A 155 11.06 4.72 -2.78
C ASN A 155 9.67 4.07 -2.73
N ALA A 156 8.61 4.80 -3.01
CA ALA A 156 7.25 4.35 -2.74
C ALA A 156 7.14 3.68 -1.34
N SER A 157 7.88 4.18 -0.36
CA SER A 157 8.07 3.54 0.95
C SER A 157 6.87 3.75 1.88
N ARG A 158 6.86 3.00 2.99
CA ARG A 158 5.87 3.23 4.05
C ARG A 158 6.30 4.36 4.97
N PRO A 159 5.40 5.22 5.43
CA PRO A 159 5.75 6.32 6.34
C PRO A 159 6.49 5.88 7.61
N ALA A 160 6.19 4.66 8.11
CA ALA A 160 6.85 4.11 9.29
C ALA A 160 8.36 3.92 9.10
N ALA A 161 8.83 3.56 7.92
CA ALA A 161 10.26 3.43 7.65
C ALA A 161 10.95 4.80 7.74
N ILE A 162 10.34 5.85 7.19
CA ILE A 162 10.89 7.20 7.24
C ILE A 162 10.83 7.77 8.67
N SER A 163 9.72 7.51 9.38
CA SER A 163 9.52 7.93 10.78
C SER A 163 10.53 7.32 11.75
N ASN A 164 10.95 6.10 11.49
CA ASN A 164 11.85 5.34 12.37
C ASN A 164 13.31 5.33 11.92
N MET A 165 13.62 5.87 10.74
CA MET A 165 15.01 5.98 10.27
C MET A 165 15.85 6.78 11.28
N THR A 166 16.87 6.18 11.85
CA THR A 166 17.76 6.79 12.85
C THR A 166 19.01 7.39 12.20
N LEU A 167 19.69 8.28 12.92
CA LEU A 167 20.96 8.85 12.49
C LEU A 167 22.02 7.76 12.30
N GLY A 168 22.12 6.82 13.25
CA GLY A 168 23.08 5.72 13.16
C GLY A 168 22.83 4.82 11.94
N GLU A 169 21.55 4.53 11.60
CA GLU A 169 21.21 3.80 10.38
C GLU A 169 21.57 4.59 9.11
N PHE A 170 21.36 5.91 9.12
CA PHE A 170 21.72 6.78 7.99
C PHE A 170 23.24 6.85 7.80
N GLU A 171 24.02 6.98 8.88
CA GLU A 171 25.48 7.00 8.86
C GLU A 171 26.09 5.65 8.46
N SER A 172 25.43 4.55 8.84
CA SER A 172 25.84 3.17 8.48
C SER A 172 25.37 2.75 7.08
N SER A 173 24.95 3.70 6.25
CA SER A 173 24.48 3.44 4.88
C SER A 173 25.56 2.81 4.01
N VAL A 174 25.14 2.02 3.02
CA VAL A 174 26.02 1.31 2.11
C VAL A 174 25.89 1.88 0.71
N SER A 175 27.03 2.31 0.14
CA SER A 175 27.08 2.72 -1.27
C SER A 175 26.96 1.49 -2.18
N GLN A 176 26.08 1.55 -3.17
CA GLN A 176 25.93 0.58 -4.24
C GLN A 176 26.03 1.30 -5.59
N ASN A 177 26.11 0.53 -6.70
CA ASN A 177 26.38 1.08 -8.04
C ASN A 177 25.46 2.25 -8.41
N ASP A 178 24.16 2.16 -8.04
CA ASP A 178 23.12 3.09 -8.47
C ASP A 178 22.62 4.01 -7.34
N GLY A 179 23.25 4.00 -6.16
CA GLY A 179 22.79 4.84 -5.04
C GLY A 179 23.35 4.43 -3.68
N ILE A 180 22.77 5.02 -2.65
CA ILE A 180 23.14 4.78 -1.26
C ILE A 180 21.95 4.16 -0.55
N VAL A 181 22.15 3.00 0.08
CA VAL A 181 21.09 2.25 0.75
C VAL A 181 21.19 2.40 2.27
N VAL A 182 20.12 2.89 2.88
CA VAL A 182 19.92 2.94 4.34
C VAL A 182 19.01 1.78 4.74
N ARG A 183 19.44 0.97 5.71
CA ARG A 183 18.68 -0.17 6.24
C ARG A 183 17.95 0.23 7.50
N VAL A 184 16.65 0.44 7.41
CA VAL A 184 15.80 0.82 8.55
C VAL A 184 15.26 -0.44 9.22
N LEU A 185 15.68 -0.71 10.44
CA LEU A 185 15.34 -1.93 11.18
C LEU A 185 13.89 -1.95 11.64
N HIS A 186 13.39 -0.83 12.15
CA HIS A 186 12.06 -0.79 12.73
C HIS A 186 11.00 -0.24 11.77
N HIS A 187 10.18 -1.15 11.24
CA HIS A 187 9.03 -0.80 10.39
C HIS A 187 7.91 -1.84 10.53
N LYS A 188 6.76 -1.61 9.88
CA LYS A 188 5.54 -2.45 10.02
C LYS A 188 5.77 -3.96 9.79
N ASN A 189 6.73 -4.32 8.93
CA ASN A 189 7.01 -5.70 8.54
C ASN A 189 8.46 -6.10 8.88
N ASP A 190 9.03 -5.55 9.94
CA ASP A 190 10.43 -5.74 10.35
C ASP A 190 10.82 -7.21 10.57
N TYR A 191 9.85 -8.06 10.91
CA TYR A 191 10.05 -9.53 10.97
C TYR A 191 10.44 -10.17 9.62
N LYS A 192 10.31 -9.44 8.50
CA LYS A 192 10.75 -9.86 7.16
C LYS A 192 12.14 -9.35 6.79
N GLY A 193 12.77 -8.59 7.67
CA GLY A 193 14.05 -7.92 7.43
C GLY A 193 13.93 -6.40 7.42
N PRO A 194 15.05 -5.67 7.34
CA PRO A 194 15.08 -4.21 7.36
C PRO A 194 14.44 -3.61 6.11
N ALA A 195 13.81 -2.44 6.25
CA ALA A 195 13.36 -1.67 5.09
C ALA A 195 14.57 -0.99 4.42
N ASN A 196 14.85 -1.36 3.18
CA ASN A 196 15.91 -0.74 2.39
C ASN A 196 15.35 0.53 1.75
N ILE A 197 15.88 1.69 2.17
CA ILE A 197 15.58 2.99 1.59
C ILE A 197 16.76 3.41 0.74
N THR A 198 16.54 3.51 -0.58
CA THR A 198 17.58 3.86 -1.54
C THR A 198 17.53 5.36 -1.81
N PHE A 199 18.68 5.99 -1.74
CA PHE A 199 18.88 7.39 -2.03
C PHE A 199 19.71 7.55 -3.29
N GLN A 200 19.27 8.39 -4.21
CA GLN A 200 20.15 8.94 -5.21
C GLN A 200 21.21 9.81 -4.53
N HIS A 201 22.41 9.86 -5.06
CA HIS A 201 23.55 10.56 -4.44
C HIS A 201 23.23 12.02 -4.06
N GLU A 202 22.50 12.73 -4.91
CA GLU A 202 22.10 14.12 -4.65
C GLU A 202 21.08 14.23 -3.51
N VAL A 203 20.13 13.31 -3.44
CA VAL A 203 19.12 13.29 -2.36
C VAL A 203 19.80 12.94 -1.02
N TYR A 204 20.71 11.97 -1.03
CA TYR A 204 21.49 11.62 0.16
C TYR A 204 22.27 12.82 0.70
N LYS A 205 22.98 13.55 -0.18
CA LYS A 205 23.69 14.78 0.20
C LYS A 205 22.79 15.83 0.79
N ARG A 206 21.57 16.03 0.24
CA ARG A 206 20.59 16.96 0.80
C ARG A 206 20.14 16.56 2.21
N VAL A 207 19.87 15.28 2.44
CA VAL A 207 19.53 14.78 3.78
C VAL A 207 20.72 14.93 4.74
N GLN A 208 21.93 14.65 4.30
CA GLN A 208 23.15 14.87 5.09
C GLN A 208 23.36 16.35 5.44
N MET A 209 23.14 17.27 4.49
CA MET A 209 23.17 18.71 4.75
C MET A 209 22.07 19.12 5.74
N PHE A 210 20.86 18.58 5.62
CA PHE A 210 19.80 18.84 6.57
C PHE A 210 20.17 18.38 7.98
N ILE A 211 20.71 17.19 8.14
CA ILE A 211 21.18 16.67 9.43
C ILE A 211 22.24 17.61 10.02
N ASN A 212 23.27 17.94 9.25
CA ASN A 212 24.45 18.64 9.74
C ASN A 212 24.26 20.17 9.93
N PHE A 213 23.37 20.79 9.19
CA PHE A 213 23.25 22.27 9.18
C PHE A 213 21.90 22.81 9.62
N VAL A 214 20.86 21.98 9.63
CA VAL A 214 19.50 22.44 9.96
C VAL A 214 18.97 21.72 11.21
N ARG A 215 18.98 20.38 11.22
CA ARG A 215 18.46 19.56 12.32
C ARG A 215 19.19 19.83 13.65
N GLN A 216 20.52 19.97 13.62
CA GLN A 216 21.33 20.24 14.81
C GLN A 216 21.03 21.60 15.48
N ARG A 217 20.35 22.52 14.79
CA ARG A 217 19.97 23.82 15.34
C ARG A 217 18.62 23.81 16.06
N LEU A 218 17.94 22.66 16.11
CA LEU A 218 16.78 22.53 16.97
C LEU A 218 17.23 22.63 18.43
N SER A 219 16.55 23.47 19.22
CA SER A 219 16.78 23.58 20.64
C SER A 219 16.50 22.22 21.30
N ASP A 220 17.30 21.85 22.32
CA ASP A 220 17.10 20.69 23.17
C ASP A 220 17.23 19.29 22.50
N VAL A 221 17.77 19.20 21.28
CA VAL A 221 18.03 17.91 20.62
C VAL A 221 19.37 17.34 21.12
N ASN A 222 19.30 16.38 22.04
CA ASN A 222 20.43 15.49 22.33
C ASN A 222 20.61 14.55 21.10
N VAL A 223 21.65 14.78 20.33
CA VAL A 223 21.98 13.92 19.17
C VAL A 223 22.52 12.59 19.73
N LYS A 224 21.68 11.56 19.70
CA LYS A 224 22.05 10.17 19.97
C LYS A 224 21.92 9.39 18.65
N ASP A 225 22.74 8.37 18.46
CA ASP A 225 22.71 7.53 17.27
C ASP A 225 21.34 6.89 17.00
N CYS A 226 20.57 6.67 18.05
CA CYS A 226 19.20 6.13 17.96
C CYS A 226 18.12 7.17 17.64
N ASP A 227 18.48 8.46 17.55
CA ASP A 227 17.50 9.51 17.26
C ASP A 227 17.02 9.47 15.82
N PRO A 228 15.71 9.67 15.55
CA PRO A 228 15.20 9.74 14.20
C PRO A 228 15.84 10.85 13.37
N VAL A 229 16.06 10.61 12.08
CA VAL A 229 16.56 11.62 11.13
C VAL A 229 15.62 12.81 11.02
N PHE A 230 14.31 12.54 10.95
CA PHE A 230 13.28 13.58 10.82
C PHE A 230 12.54 13.80 12.12
N LEU A 231 12.61 15.02 12.63
CA LEU A 231 11.94 15.45 13.85
C LEU A 231 10.90 16.53 13.56
N SER A 232 9.95 16.71 14.46
CA SER A 232 9.12 17.91 14.48
C SER A 232 9.95 19.12 14.91
N PHE A 233 9.46 20.35 14.66
CA PHE A 233 10.22 21.57 14.99
C PHE A 233 10.54 21.72 16.47
N ASN A 234 9.75 21.13 17.35
CA ASN A 234 10.01 21.09 18.80
C ASN A 234 10.97 19.97 19.22
N GLY A 235 11.64 19.28 18.28
CA GLY A 235 12.57 18.19 18.56
C GLY A 235 11.94 16.84 18.86
N SER A 236 10.60 16.70 18.88
CA SER A 236 9.95 15.42 19.16
C SER A 236 9.92 14.51 17.92
N LYS A 237 9.90 13.19 18.18
CA LYS A 237 9.73 12.17 17.13
C LYS A 237 8.42 12.40 16.36
N MET A 238 8.48 12.23 15.05
CA MET A 238 7.29 12.21 14.18
C MET A 238 6.79 10.78 14.03
N ASP A 239 5.50 10.56 14.21
CA ASP A 239 4.88 9.28 13.90
C ASP A 239 4.52 9.13 12.42
N SER A 240 4.08 7.93 12.02
CA SER A 240 3.70 7.64 10.62
C SER A 240 2.53 8.50 10.10
N SER A 241 1.65 8.96 10.99
CA SER A 241 0.51 9.82 10.64
C SER A 241 1.00 11.24 10.35
N MET A 242 1.91 11.75 11.18
CA MET A 242 2.56 13.05 10.96
C MET A 242 3.34 13.05 9.64
N ILE A 243 4.15 12.03 9.38
CA ILE A 243 4.89 11.86 8.10
C ILE A 243 3.93 11.87 6.91
N THR A 244 2.82 11.13 6.99
CA THR A 244 1.77 11.11 5.96
C THR A 244 1.15 12.49 5.75
N THR A 245 0.89 13.21 6.83
CA THR A 245 0.30 14.56 6.78
C THR A 245 1.26 15.56 6.13
N GLN A 246 2.54 15.52 6.47
CA GLN A 246 3.54 16.42 5.87
C GLN A 246 3.74 16.11 4.38
N PHE A 247 3.84 14.83 4.02
CA PHE A 247 3.88 14.43 2.61
C PHE A 247 2.68 14.98 1.83
N SER A 248 1.45 14.76 2.32
CA SER A 248 0.23 15.23 1.67
C SER A 248 0.19 16.75 1.55
N SER A 249 0.61 17.44 2.61
CA SER A 249 0.66 18.90 2.63
C SER A 249 1.67 19.45 1.62
N PHE A 250 2.88 18.88 1.56
CA PHE A 250 3.90 19.27 0.58
C PHE A 250 3.41 19.05 -0.85
N TRP A 251 2.89 17.85 -1.14
CA TRP A 251 2.36 17.52 -2.47
C TRP A 251 1.28 18.50 -2.91
N ASN A 252 0.26 18.70 -2.09
CA ASN A 252 -0.88 19.55 -2.46
C ASN A 252 -0.50 21.01 -2.69
N ARG A 253 0.46 21.53 -1.91
CA ARG A 253 0.95 22.93 -2.09
C ARG A 253 1.86 23.09 -3.29
N GLY A 254 2.69 22.08 -3.59
CA GLY A 254 3.69 22.15 -4.66
C GLY A 254 3.15 21.72 -6.03
N LEU A 255 2.25 20.76 -6.07
CA LEU A 255 1.80 20.08 -7.30
C LEU A 255 0.29 20.11 -7.51
N GLY A 256 -0.45 20.63 -6.55
CA GLY A 256 -1.90 20.65 -6.57
C GLY A 256 -2.54 19.37 -6.06
N LEU A 257 -3.87 19.42 -5.94
CA LEU A 257 -4.66 18.27 -5.49
C LEU A 257 -4.81 17.23 -6.61
N PRO A 258 -4.91 15.94 -6.28
CA PRO A 258 -5.42 14.95 -7.21
C PRO A 258 -6.88 15.25 -7.57
N ILE A 259 -7.42 14.52 -8.57
CA ILE A 259 -8.82 14.70 -9.04
C ILE A 259 -9.79 14.54 -7.86
N GLU A 260 -9.56 13.59 -6.97
CA GLU A 260 -10.36 13.38 -5.77
C GLU A 260 -9.46 13.18 -4.53
N GLY A 261 -9.81 13.84 -3.43
CA GLY A 261 -9.15 13.64 -2.14
C GLY A 261 -7.75 14.25 -2.05
N ARG A 262 -6.82 13.57 -1.39
CA ARG A 262 -5.44 14.04 -1.18
C ARG A 262 -4.43 12.95 -1.54
N MET A 263 -3.26 13.37 -2.00
CA MET A 263 -2.14 12.46 -2.22
C MET A 263 -1.61 11.94 -0.87
N ILE A 264 -1.49 10.62 -0.75
CA ILE A 264 -0.94 9.96 0.44
C ILE A 264 0.07 8.87 0.01
N PRO A 265 1.02 8.47 0.86
CA PRO A 265 2.04 7.47 0.50
C PRO A 265 1.46 6.13 0.02
N THR A 266 0.31 5.72 0.53
CA THR A 266 -0.36 4.49 0.05
C THR A 266 -0.80 4.60 -1.42
N VAL A 267 -1.25 5.78 -1.86
CA VAL A 267 -1.63 6.03 -3.25
C VAL A 267 -0.38 6.04 -4.15
N VAL A 268 0.72 6.67 -3.70
CA VAL A 268 2.01 6.62 -4.41
C VAL A 268 2.45 5.18 -4.62
N ARG A 269 2.42 4.35 -3.59
CA ARG A 269 2.78 2.93 -3.70
C ARG A 269 1.92 2.18 -4.70
N LYS A 270 0.61 2.42 -4.71
CA LYS A 270 -0.32 1.82 -5.68
C LYS A 270 -0.01 2.29 -7.10
N TYR A 271 0.19 3.59 -7.26
CA TYR A 271 0.59 4.18 -8.54
C TYR A 271 1.90 3.55 -9.05
N THR A 272 2.96 3.57 -8.25
CA THR A 272 4.27 3.03 -8.63
C THR A 272 4.19 1.55 -9.00
N THR A 273 3.52 0.73 -8.17
CA THR A 273 3.32 -0.69 -8.45
C THR A 273 2.56 -0.89 -9.78
N THR A 274 1.48 -0.14 -9.99
CA THR A 274 0.68 -0.24 -11.22
C THR A 274 1.50 0.17 -12.45
N MET A 275 2.26 1.26 -12.37
CA MET A 275 3.09 1.74 -13.47
C MET A 275 4.23 0.79 -13.81
N ILE A 276 4.96 0.26 -12.81
CA ILE A 276 6.03 -0.71 -13.05
C ILE A 276 5.46 -1.96 -13.72
N HIS A 277 4.34 -2.49 -13.26
CA HIS A 277 3.74 -3.69 -13.83
C HIS A 277 3.21 -3.48 -15.26
N ASN A 278 2.74 -2.26 -15.57
CA ASN A 278 2.31 -1.92 -16.94
C ASN A 278 3.50 -1.78 -17.90
N LEU A 279 4.61 -1.21 -17.41
CA LEU A 279 5.82 -0.98 -18.22
C LEU A 279 6.71 -2.22 -18.31
N ASN A 280 6.77 -3.01 -17.26
CA ASN A 280 7.59 -4.22 -17.17
C ASN A 280 6.87 -5.31 -16.37
N PRO A 281 6.04 -6.14 -17.04
CA PRO A 281 5.29 -7.22 -16.39
C PRO A 281 6.17 -8.26 -15.69
N SER A 282 7.42 -8.46 -16.13
CA SER A 282 8.38 -9.40 -15.50
C SER A 282 8.88 -8.92 -14.13
N ALA A 283 8.86 -7.61 -13.87
CA ALA A 283 9.31 -7.03 -12.60
C ALA A 283 8.31 -7.17 -11.43
N LYS A 284 7.24 -7.97 -11.59
CA LYS A 284 6.19 -8.13 -10.56
C LYS A 284 6.74 -8.66 -9.24
N GLN A 285 7.57 -9.70 -9.29
CA GLN A 285 8.16 -10.30 -8.08
C GLN A 285 9.12 -9.33 -7.41
N ASP A 286 10.04 -8.75 -8.17
CA ASP A 286 11.03 -7.81 -7.64
C ASP A 286 10.37 -6.60 -7.00
N THR A 287 9.32 -6.05 -7.65
CA THR A 287 8.53 -4.95 -7.08
C THR A 287 7.86 -5.35 -5.78
N ALA A 288 7.31 -6.56 -5.69
CA ALA A 288 6.67 -7.04 -4.47
C ALA A 288 7.71 -7.21 -3.35
N ASP A 289 8.90 -7.71 -3.65
CA ASP A 289 9.97 -7.93 -2.68
C ASP A 289 10.53 -6.59 -2.17
N VAL A 290 10.86 -5.66 -3.06
CA VAL A 290 11.33 -4.31 -2.70
C VAL A 290 10.30 -3.55 -1.85
N LEU A 291 9.02 -3.70 -2.13
CA LEU A 291 7.96 -3.06 -1.38
C LEU A 291 7.47 -3.87 -0.16
N TYR A 292 8.11 -5.01 0.15
CA TYR A 292 7.74 -5.90 1.28
C TYR A 292 6.27 -6.34 1.23
N HIS A 293 5.80 -6.74 0.04
CA HIS A 293 4.48 -7.34 -0.18
C HIS A 293 4.61 -8.83 -0.53
N SER A 294 3.52 -9.58 -0.39
CA SER A 294 3.38 -10.83 -1.13
C SER A 294 2.88 -10.51 -2.55
N LEU A 295 3.24 -11.33 -3.54
CA LEU A 295 2.69 -11.24 -4.90
C LEU A 295 1.15 -11.23 -4.88
N LYS A 296 0.55 -12.04 -4.02
CA LYS A 296 -0.90 -12.04 -3.80
C LYS A 296 -1.41 -10.67 -3.37
N GLN A 297 -0.75 -10.02 -2.40
CA GLN A 297 -1.12 -8.69 -1.93
C GLN A 297 -0.90 -7.62 -3.00
N ALA A 298 0.18 -7.73 -3.79
CA ALA A 298 0.43 -6.83 -4.92
C ALA A 298 -0.70 -6.95 -5.95
N ASN A 299 -1.03 -8.15 -6.39
CA ASN A 299 -2.09 -8.42 -7.37
C ASN A 299 -3.49 -8.01 -6.88
N GLU A 300 -3.79 -8.22 -5.60
CA GLU A 300 -5.11 -7.92 -5.05
C GLU A 300 -5.33 -6.44 -4.67
N SER A 301 -4.27 -5.74 -4.27
CA SER A 301 -4.43 -4.42 -3.63
C SER A 301 -3.77 -3.28 -4.37
N TYR A 302 -2.78 -3.55 -5.22
CA TYR A 302 -1.97 -2.53 -5.86
C TYR A 302 -2.13 -2.46 -7.39
N LEU A 303 -2.55 -3.54 -8.06
CA LEU A 303 -2.79 -3.56 -9.50
C LEU A 303 -4.21 -3.06 -9.83
N CYS A 304 -4.40 -1.75 -9.76
CA CYS A 304 -5.72 -1.16 -9.94
C CYS A 304 -6.25 -1.27 -11.37
N GLN A 305 -5.38 -1.18 -12.39
CA GLN A 305 -5.76 -1.13 -13.81
C GLN A 305 -5.69 -2.49 -14.54
N GLU A 306 -4.95 -3.47 -14.02
CA GLU A 306 -4.71 -4.73 -14.72
C GLU A 306 -6.00 -5.47 -15.11
N LYS A 307 -7.01 -5.47 -14.23
CA LYS A 307 -8.29 -6.12 -14.51
C LYS A 307 -9.08 -5.42 -15.63
N GLN A 308 -9.03 -4.09 -15.69
CA GLN A 308 -9.69 -3.33 -16.75
C GLN A 308 -9.01 -3.55 -18.09
N ASN A 309 -7.67 -3.53 -18.13
CA ASN A 309 -6.90 -3.79 -19.32
C ASN A 309 -7.14 -5.21 -19.84
N LYS A 310 -7.10 -6.22 -18.95
CA LYS A 310 -7.42 -7.61 -19.31
C LYS A 310 -8.85 -7.77 -19.84
N ALA A 311 -9.85 -7.13 -19.21
CA ALA A 311 -11.22 -7.19 -19.67
C ALA A 311 -11.37 -6.61 -21.07
N SER A 312 -10.76 -5.45 -21.34
CA SER A 312 -10.78 -4.83 -22.67
C SER A 312 -10.14 -5.70 -23.75
N SER A 313 -8.96 -6.24 -23.47
CA SER A 313 -8.26 -7.15 -24.39
C SER A 313 -9.04 -8.43 -24.62
N PHE A 314 -9.58 -9.04 -23.57
CA PHE A 314 -10.29 -10.31 -23.63
C PHE A 314 -11.66 -10.18 -24.32
N THR A 315 -12.33 -9.02 -24.20
CA THR A 315 -13.58 -8.76 -24.93
C THR A 315 -13.37 -8.86 -26.45
N LYS A 316 -12.24 -8.41 -26.98
CA LYS A 316 -11.92 -8.55 -28.41
C LYS A 316 -11.76 -10.00 -28.79
N VAL A 317 -11.10 -10.82 -27.97
CA VAL A 317 -10.97 -12.26 -28.19
C VAL A 317 -12.33 -12.94 -28.15
N ILE A 318 -13.18 -12.62 -27.17
CA ILE A 318 -14.55 -13.16 -27.06
C ILE A 318 -15.36 -12.83 -28.33
N CYS A 319 -15.34 -11.57 -28.76
CA CYS A 319 -16.07 -11.12 -29.95
C CYS A 319 -15.56 -11.83 -31.21
N ALA A 320 -14.25 -12.01 -31.34
CA ALA A 320 -13.65 -12.76 -32.43
C ALA A 320 -14.11 -14.22 -32.39
N THR A 321 -13.99 -14.90 -31.25
CA THR A 321 -14.40 -16.30 -31.08
C THR A 321 -15.89 -16.52 -31.37
N GLN A 322 -16.77 -15.61 -30.99
CA GLN A 322 -18.21 -15.70 -31.24
C GLN A 322 -18.60 -15.51 -32.72
N ARG A 323 -17.70 -14.92 -33.52
CA ARG A 323 -17.94 -14.66 -34.95
C ARG A 323 -17.28 -15.69 -35.86
N ILE A 324 -16.57 -16.67 -35.33
CA ILE A 324 -15.95 -17.75 -36.09
C ILE A 324 -17.04 -18.67 -36.56
N THR A 325 -17.27 -18.71 -37.89
CA THR A 325 -18.24 -19.61 -38.54
C THR A 325 -17.56 -20.73 -39.35
N ASP A 326 -16.28 -20.56 -39.68
CA ASP A 326 -15.48 -21.54 -40.41
C ASP A 326 -13.97 -21.39 -40.13
N LYS A 327 -13.15 -22.33 -40.62
CA LYS A 327 -11.71 -22.38 -40.39
C LYS A 327 -10.94 -21.20 -41.00
N ASN A 328 -11.38 -20.69 -42.16
CA ASN A 328 -10.74 -19.57 -42.84
C ASN A 328 -10.95 -18.25 -42.06
N SER A 329 -12.08 -18.15 -41.37
CA SER A 329 -12.36 -17.01 -40.48
C SER A 329 -11.46 -17.00 -39.25
N ILE A 330 -10.98 -18.16 -38.79
CA ILE A 330 -10.05 -18.26 -37.64
C ILE A 330 -8.71 -17.63 -37.99
N ASP A 331 -8.13 -18.01 -39.14
CA ASP A 331 -6.82 -17.53 -39.57
C ASP A 331 -6.82 -16.00 -39.75
N ASN A 332 -7.87 -15.45 -40.39
CA ASN A 332 -8.02 -14.01 -40.56
C ASN A 332 -8.16 -13.26 -39.25
N ILE A 333 -8.86 -13.81 -38.27
CA ILE A 333 -9.04 -13.19 -36.93
C ILE A 333 -7.75 -13.28 -36.12
N VAL A 334 -7.03 -14.40 -36.22
CA VAL A 334 -5.71 -14.56 -35.57
C VAL A 334 -4.73 -13.55 -36.14
N ASP A 335 -4.64 -13.39 -37.45
CA ASP A 335 -3.77 -12.41 -38.11
C ASP A 335 -4.16 -10.97 -37.71
N GLU A 336 -5.46 -10.63 -37.68
CA GLU A 336 -5.94 -9.31 -37.21
C GLU A 336 -5.60 -9.03 -35.75
N LEU A 337 -5.63 -10.05 -34.89
CA LEU A 337 -5.26 -9.93 -33.47
C LEU A 337 -3.75 -9.78 -33.31
N PHE A 338 -2.92 -10.41 -34.13
CA PHE A 338 -1.49 -10.23 -34.18
C PHE A 338 -1.08 -8.86 -34.73
N GLU A 339 -1.68 -8.40 -35.83
CA GLU A 339 -1.38 -7.09 -36.42
C GLU A 339 -1.76 -5.92 -35.50
N LYS A 340 -2.81 -6.07 -34.68
CA LYS A 340 -3.28 -5.02 -33.73
C LYS A 340 -2.59 -5.03 -32.37
N GLU A 341 -1.47 -5.72 -32.22
CA GLU A 341 -0.70 -5.76 -30.94
C GLU A 341 -1.49 -6.27 -29.71
N ILE A 342 -2.51 -7.08 -29.92
CA ILE A 342 -3.35 -7.61 -28.85
C ILE A 342 -2.67 -8.81 -28.19
N ILE A 343 -1.73 -9.45 -28.87
CA ILE A 343 -0.84 -10.49 -28.35
C ILE A 343 0.54 -9.86 -28.14
N ASP A 344 1.06 -9.98 -26.95
CA ASP A 344 2.17 -9.23 -26.37
C ASP A 344 3.43 -9.18 -27.28
N LYS A 345 3.99 -7.99 -27.50
CA LYS A 345 5.17 -7.72 -28.37
C LYS A 345 6.51 -8.30 -27.87
N ASN A 346 6.53 -9.14 -26.86
CA ASN A 346 7.78 -9.68 -26.30
C ASN A 346 8.40 -10.87 -27.05
N ILE A 347 7.95 -11.17 -28.28
CA ILE A 347 8.50 -12.24 -29.09
C ILE A 347 9.51 -11.66 -30.05
N LYS A 348 10.78 -11.82 -29.73
CA LYS A 348 11.91 -11.18 -30.43
C LYS A 348 12.40 -11.86 -31.69
N THR A 349 11.81 -12.94 -32.16
CA THR A 349 12.24 -13.59 -33.43
C THR A 349 11.08 -14.18 -34.21
N THR A 350 11.17 -14.12 -35.52
CA THR A 350 10.20 -14.72 -36.48
C THR A 350 10.00 -16.22 -36.29
N GLU A 351 11.00 -16.94 -35.79
CA GLU A 351 10.89 -18.38 -35.51
C GLU A 351 10.01 -18.66 -34.28
N SER A 352 10.08 -17.83 -33.22
CA SER A 352 9.22 -17.97 -32.05
C SER A 352 7.74 -17.62 -32.35
N LEU A 353 7.49 -16.73 -33.32
CA LEU A 353 6.14 -16.39 -33.80
C LEU A 353 5.46 -17.54 -34.53
N VAL A 354 6.25 -18.33 -35.28
CA VAL A 354 5.73 -19.51 -35.99
C VAL A 354 5.39 -20.63 -35.01
N ASP A 355 6.25 -20.85 -34.00
CA ASP A 355 6.03 -21.85 -32.95
C ASP A 355 4.84 -21.49 -32.04
N GLU A 356 4.62 -20.20 -31.72
CA GLU A 356 3.44 -19.78 -30.97
C GLU A 356 2.16 -19.79 -31.78
N LYS A 357 2.24 -19.50 -33.07
CA LYS A 357 1.10 -19.65 -34.01
C LYS A 357 0.65 -21.12 -34.07
N LEU A 358 1.61 -22.03 -34.17
CA LEU A 358 1.36 -23.48 -34.09
C LEU A 358 0.79 -23.92 -32.74
N TYR A 359 1.33 -23.39 -31.64
CA TYR A 359 0.87 -23.68 -30.28
C TYR A 359 -0.54 -23.13 -29.99
N CYS A 360 -0.87 -21.97 -30.54
CA CYS A 360 -2.22 -21.41 -30.47
C CYS A 360 -3.21 -22.25 -31.30
N ASP A 361 -2.83 -22.69 -32.48
CA ASP A 361 -3.67 -23.54 -33.35
C ASP A 361 -3.92 -24.91 -32.71
N GLU A 362 -2.91 -25.55 -32.10
CA GLU A 362 -3.08 -26.83 -31.38
C GLU A 362 -3.96 -26.67 -30.13
N ARG A 363 -3.80 -25.62 -29.36
CA ARG A 363 -4.59 -25.36 -28.14
C ARG A 363 -6.04 -24.98 -28.46
N PHE A 364 -6.29 -24.25 -29.55
CA PHE A 364 -7.63 -23.97 -30.04
C PHE A 364 -8.33 -25.24 -30.55
N SER A 365 -7.61 -26.11 -31.26
CA SER A 365 -8.16 -27.38 -31.71
C SER A 365 -8.45 -28.35 -30.56
N GLU A 366 -7.65 -28.35 -29.47
CA GLU A 366 -7.94 -29.11 -28.26
C GLU A 366 -9.17 -28.60 -27.49
N ILE A 367 -9.38 -27.28 -27.43
CA ILE A 367 -10.54 -26.66 -26.76
C ILE A 367 -11.84 -26.93 -27.53
N VAL A 368 -11.78 -26.90 -28.87
CA VAL A 368 -12.95 -27.12 -29.74
C VAL A 368 -13.32 -28.60 -29.78
N ASN A 369 -12.36 -29.53 -29.64
CA ASN A 369 -12.55 -30.98 -29.75
C ASN A 369 -12.77 -31.71 -28.43
N GLN A 370 -12.82 -31.02 -27.26
CA GLN A 370 -13.19 -31.68 -26.02
C GLN A 370 -14.69 -32.01 -26.00
N PRO A 371 -15.08 -33.29 -25.88
CA PRO A 371 -16.48 -33.67 -25.76
C PRO A 371 -17.06 -33.08 -24.48
N THR A 372 -18.15 -32.34 -24.62
CA THR A 372 -18.96 -31.88 -23.47
C THR A 372 -19.33 -33.07 -22.63
N LYS A 373 -18.64 -33.27 -21.50
CA LYS A 373 -19.08 -34.20 -20.46
C LYS A 373 -20.35 -33.65 -19.84
N SER A 374 -21.46 -34.19 -20.27
CA SER A 374 -22.73 -34.06 -19.55
C SER A 374 -22.61 -34.67 -18.16
N LYS A 375 -22.79 -33.83 -17.17
CA LYS A 375 -23.35 -34.21 -15.86
C LYS A 375 -24.25 -33.13 -15.34
#